data_be216197726e52216083c78154f0cf8d
#
_entry.id   be216197726e52216083c78154f0cf8d
#
_cell.length_a   1.000
_cell.length_b   1.000
_cell.length_c   1.000
_cell.angle_alpha   90.00
_cell.angle_beta   90.00
_cell.angle_gamma   90.00
#
_symmetry.space_group_name_H-M   'P 1'
#
loop_
_entity.id
_entity.type
_entity.pdbx_description
1 polymer ?
#
loop_
_entity_poly.entity_id
_entity_poly.type
_entity_poly.pdbx_seq_one_letter_code
_entity_poly.pdbx_strand_id
1 'polypeptide(L)'
;INFSDNKRGKTEVFHFTGGIEEFLDITIKKRKKISISPYICMSGIYNYNETDPEMQIELAFTYTNSDENLMISFVNNIRTIDGGEHESGFKLALTRIMNDYARKLNVLKEKDQNFTGDDVREGVCAILHIKMSNPVFEGQTKGKLGSKYAREAVNQVINEKLTLYLDSHQKEAKSILERIQEASKKRLAAKKARESVKRKSVFESSTLPGKLADCISKDLRNSEIFIVEGDSAGGNAKQARDRNFQAILPLRGKIINAEK
;
A
#
# COMPACT_ATOMS: atom_id res chain seq x y z
N ILE A 1 3.28 17.78 -32.40
CA ILE A 1 1.89 17.95 -32.85
C ILE A 1 1.60 19.43 -32.86
N ASN A 2 1.20 19.98 -34.02
CA ASN A 2 0.74 21.35 -34.13
C ASN A 2 -0.79 21.31 -34.15
N PHE A 3 -1.40 22.01 -33.22
CA PHE A 3 -2.86 22.17 -33.14
C PHE A 3 -3.26 23.60 -33.49
N SER A 4 -4.21 23.77 -34.40
CA SER A 4 -4.72 25.09 -34.78
C SER A 4 -6.25 25.10 -34.72
N ASP A 5 -6.79 25.97 -33.88
CA ASP A 5 -8.23 26.27 -33.83
C ASP A 5 -8.50 27.56 -34.61
N ASN A 6 -8.93 27.39 -35.84
CA ASN A 6 -9.18 28.54 -36.74
C ASN A 6 -10.36 29.42 -36.29
N LYS A 7 -11.31 28.87 -35.48
CA LYS A 7 -12.44 29.65 -34.96
C LYS A 7 -12.03 30.59 -33.84
N ARG A 8 -11.06 30.16 -33.01
CA ARG A 8 -10.57 30.91 -31.86
C ARG A 8 -9.25 31.62 -32.14
N GLY A 9 -8.64 31.45 -33.32
CA GLY A 9 -7.34 31.98 -33.67
C GLY A 9 -6.20 31.45 -32.78
N LYS A 10 -6.35 30.26 -32.20
CA LYS A 10 -5.41 29.68 -31.25
C LYS A 10 -4.58 28.61 -31.93
N THR A 11 -3.25 28.74 -31.82
CA THR A 11 -2.30 27.71 -32.28
C THR A 11 -1.46 27.25 -31.09
N GLU A 12 -1.38 25.95 -30.89
CA GLU A 12 -0.56 25.33 -29.85
C GLU A 12 0.36 24.29 -30.47
N VAL A 13 1.62 24.26 -30.02
CA VAL A 13 2.61 23.27 -30.43
C VAL A 13 2.91 22.37 -29.26
N PHE A 14 2.66 21.08 -29.43
CA PHE A 14 3.00 20.06 -28.44
C PHE A 14 4.24 19.31 -28.92
N HIS A 15 5.35 19.54 -28.26
CA HIS A 15 6.64 18.89 -28.52
C HIS A 15 7.29 18.54 -27.19
N PHE A 16 7.39 17.24 -26.91
CA PHE A 16 7.92 16.69 -25.68
C PHE A 16 9.14 15.83 -26.01
N THR A 17 10.33 16.34 -25.74
CA THR A 17 11.60 15.63 -26.01
C THR A 17 11.98 14.67 -24.90
N GLY A 18 11.53 14.93 -23.67
CA GLY A 18 11.83 14.11 -22.47
C GLY A 18 10.93 12.88 -22.29
N GLY A 19 10.00 12.61 -23.24
CA GLY A 19 9.17 11.41 -23.22
C GLY A 19 8.32 11.27 -21.96
N ILE A 20 8.29 10.07 -21.37
CA ILE A 20 7.48 9.77 -20.18
C ILE A 20 7.99 10.43 -18.90
N GLU A 21 9.28 10.76 -18.82
CA GLU A 21 9.86 11.50 -17.70
C GLU A 21 9.33 12.93 -17.65
N GLU A 22 9.36 13.64 -18.79
CA GLU A 22 8.79 15.00 -18.90
C GLU A 22 7.30 14.99 -18.61
N PHE A 23 6.59 13.96 -19.08
CA PHE A 23 5.17 13.81 -18.77
C PHE A 23 4.92 13.57 -17.27
N LEU A 24 5.77 12.82 -16.60
CA LEU A 24 5.71 12.63 -15.14
C LEU A 24 5.91 13.97 -14.41
N ASP A 25 6.94 14.74 -14.79
CA ASP A 25 7.23 16.05 -14.21
C ASP A 25 6.07 17.03 -14.36
N ILE A 26 5.52 17.14 -15.57
CA ILE A 26 4.32 17.96 -15.83
C ILE A 26 3.13 17.52 -14.98
N THR A 27 2.94 16.21 -14.84
CA THR A 27 1.85 15.62 -14.05
C THR A 27 1.97 15.98 -12.58
N ILE A 28 3.16 15.88 -12.01
CA ILE A 28 3.47 16.21 -10.62
C ILE A 28 3.25 17.71 -10.38
N LYS A 29 3.80 18.58 -11.23
CA LYS A 29 3.63 20.02 -11.15
C LYS A 29 2.16 20.45 -11.26
N LYS A 30 1.42 19.90 -12.20
CA LYS A 30 -0.02 20.19 -12.39
C LYS A 30 -0.85 19.82 -11.15
N ARG A 31 -0.45 18.78 -10.43
CA ARG A 31 -1.12 18.34 -9.19
C ARG A 31 -0.56 19.00 -7.93
N LYS A 32 0.37 19.94 -8.07
CA LYS A 32 1.02 20.66 -6.95
C LYS A 32 1.67 19.71 -5.93
N LYS A 33 2.18 18.56 -6.40
CA LYS A 33 2.96 17.63 -5.60
C LYS A 33 4.44 17.96 -5.72
N ILE A 34 5.21 17.59 -4.70
CA ILE A 34 6.66 17.79 -4.67
C ILE A 34 7.31 16.40 -4.69
N SER A 35 8.20 16.17 -5.63
CA SER A 35 9.03 14.97 -5.65
C SER A 35 10.04 14.99 -4.49
N ILE A 36 10.10 13.91 -3.74
CA ILE A 36 11.02 13.71 -2.61
C ILE A 36 12.11 12.69 -2.92
N SER A 37 12.05 12.07 -4.09
CA SER A 37 13.07 11.17 -4.64
C SER A 37 13.40 11.58 -6.07
N PRO A 38 14.51 11.13 -6.64
CA PRO A 38 14.79 11.31 -8.07
C PRO A 38 13.71 10.66 -8.94
N TYR A 39 13.61 11.09 -10.18
CA TYR A 39 12.84 10.36 -11.18
C TYR A 39 13.58 9.09 -11.57
N ILE A 40 12.92 7.95 -11.36
CA ILE A 40 13.45 6.64 -11.71
C ILE A 40 12.82 6.26 -13.05
N CYS A 41 13.63 6.33 -14.10
CA CYS A 41 13.21 6.01 -15.46
C CYS A 41 13.87 4.74 -15.93
N MET A 42 13.10 3.85 -16.52
CA MET A 42 13.60 2.59 -17.05
C MET A 42 12.82 2.15 -18.27
N SER A 43 13.51 1.43 -19.16
CA SER A 43 12.91 0.80 -20.32
C SER A 43 13.49 -0.59 -20.51
N GLY A 44 12.70 -1.46 -21.11
CA GLY A 44 13.14 -2.81 -21.43
C GLY A 44 12.25 -3.47 -22.45
N ILE A 45 12.76 -4.58 -22.99
CA ILE A 45 12.06 -5.41 -23.96
C ILE A 45 11.85 -6.77 -23.31
N TYR A 46 10.66 -7.31 -23.49
CA TYR A 46 10.31 -8.65 -23.05
C TYR A 46 9.86 -9.48 -24.23
N ASN A 47 10.45 -10.67 -24.37
CA ASN A 47 10.10 -11.67 -25.38
C ASN A 47 9.38 -12.82 -24.68
N TYR A 48 8.12 -13.04 -25.01
CA TYR A 48 7.33 -14.12 -24.43
C TYR A 48 7.72 -15.49 -25.02
N ASN A 49 7.87 -15.55 -26.33
CA ASN A 49 8.33 -16.73 -27.08
C ASN A 49 9.16 -16.27 -28.28
N GLU A 50 9.83 -17.20 -28.97
CA GLU A 50 10.56 -16.92 -30.22
C GLU A 50 9.65 -16.43 -31.36
N THR A 51 8.35 -16.74 -31.30
CA THR A 51 7.37 -16.44 -32.34
C THR A 51 6.52 -15.22 -32.07
N ASP A 52 6.45 -14.77 -30.80
CA ASP A 52 5.65 -13.62 -30.43
C ASP A 52 6.46 -12.32 -30.55
N PRO A 53 5.80 -11.25 -31.02
CA PRO A 53 6.48 -9.96 -31.12
C PRO A 53 6.85 -9.41 -29.74
N GLU A 54 7.95 -8.69 -29.71
CA GLU A 54 8.51 -8.05 -28.53
C GLU A 54 7.50 -7.13 -27.84
N MET A 55 7.47 -7.19 -26.50
CA MET A 55 6.78 -6.19 -25.70
C MET A 55 7.79 -5.15 -25.20
N GLN A 56 7.57 -3.88 -25.57
CA GLN A 56 8.38 -2.78 -25.07
C GLN A 56 7.70 -2.19 -23.83
N ILE A 57 8.48 -1.97 -22.78
CA ILE A 57 7.99 -1.46 -21.50
C ILE A 57 8.81 -0.22 -21.15
N GLU A 58 8.13 0.88 -20.86
CA GLU A 58 8.70 2.14 -20.42
C GLU A 58 8.02 2.54 -19.11
N LEU A 59 8.79 2.84 -18.08
CA LEU A 59 8.32 3.25 -16.76
C LEU A 59 9.09 4.48 -16.31
N ALA A 60 8.37 5.49 -15.83
CA ALA A 60 8.92 6.59 -15.05
C ALA A 60 8.12 6.71 -13.74
N PHE A 61 8.81 6.77 -12.61
CA PHE A 61 8.15 6.98 -11.33
C PHE A 61 9.03 7.74 -10.33
N THR A 62 8.40 8.31 -9.34
CA THR A 62 9.05 8.95 -8.19
C THR A 62 8.16 8.86 -6.96
N TYR A 63 8.72 9.10 -5.80
CA TYR A 63 7.96 9.31 -4.57
C TYR A 63 7.71 10.80 -4.36
N THR A 64 6.52 11.15 -3.92
CA THR A 64 6.11 12.53 -3.64
C THR A 64 5.80 12.72 -2.16
N ASN A 65 5.67 13.97 -1.74
CA ASN A 65 5.27 14.34 -0.37
C ASN A 65 3.79 14.06 -0.05
N SER A 66 3.02 13.58 -1.03
CA SER A 66 1.60 13.21 -0.84
C SER A 66 1.48 11.79 -0.30
N ASP A 67 0.45 11.51 0.47
CA ASP A 67 0.10 10.13 0.88
C ASP A 67 -0.68 9.38 -0.21
N GLU A 68 -1.21 10.11 -1.21
CA GLU A 68 -1.91 9.52 -2.35
C GLU A 68 -0.95 8.98 -3.39
N ASN A 69 -1.22 7.79 -3.88
CA ASN A 69 -0.56 7.27 -5.07
C ASN A 69 -1.26 7.75 -6.35
N LEU A 70 -0.49 7.89 -7.41
CA LEU A 70 -0.98 8.19 -8.75
C LEU A 70 -0.34 7.23 -9.75
N MET A 71 -1.16 6.48 -10.46
CA MET A 71 -0.74 5.62 -11.55
C MET A 71 -1.43 6.06 -12.84
N ILE A 72 -0.65 6.34 -13.87
CA ILE A 72 -1.15 6.61 -15.22
C ILE A 72 -0.53 5.56 -16.13
N SER A 73 -1.36 4.82 -16.83
CA SER A 73 -0.87 3.73 -17.68
C SER A 73 -1.45 3.79 -19.09
N PHE A 74 -0.63 3.29 -20.02
CA PHE A 74 -0.95 3.26 -21.45
C PHE A 74 -0.57 1.91 -22.06
N VAL A 75 -1.38 1.47 -22.99
CA VAL A 75 -1.11 0.32 -23.86
C VAL A 75 -1.25 0.77 -25.31
N ASN A 76 -0.18 0.72 -26.09
CA ASN A 76 -0.18 1.19 -27.50
C ASN A 76 -0.79 2.60 -27.63
N ASN A 77 -0.39 3.53 -26.78
CA ASN A 77 -0.89 4.91 -26.71
C ASN A 77 -2.36 5.06 -26.26
N ILE A 78 -3.06 3.98 -25.89
CA ILE A 78 -4.40 4.04 -25.32
C ILE A 78 -4.25 4.10 -23.79
N ARG A 79 -4.85 5.12 -23.18
CA ARG A 79 -4.85 5.27 -21.73
C ARG A 79 -5.76 4.22 -21.09
N THR A 80 -5.23 3.43 -20.17
CA THR A 80 -5.96 2.42 -19.41
C THR A 80 -6.42 3.01 -18.08
N ILE A 81 -7.58 3.68 -18.09
CA ILE A 81 -8.08 4.42 -16.91
C ILE A 81 -8.46 3.51 -15.74
N ASP A 82 -8.84 2.27 -16.04
CA ASP A 82 -9.18 1.22 -15.07
C ASP A 82 -8.00 0.28 -14.79
N GLY A 83 -6.80 0.63 -15.28
CA GLY A 83 -5.56 -0.13 -15.10
C GLY A 83 -5.52 -1.44 -15.87
N GLY A 84 -5.13 -2.52 -15.20
CA GLY A 84 -5.07 -3.87 -15.77
C GLY A 84 -3.83 -4.66 -15.36
N GLU A 85 -3.54 -5.72 -16.11
CA GLU A 85 -2.50 -6.69 -15.77
C GLU A 85 -1.09 -6.09 -15.74
N HIS A 86 -0.79 -5.13 -16.61
CA HIS A 86 0.50 -4.41 -16.63
C HIS A 86 0.73 -3.59 -15.35
N GLU A 87 -0.30 -2.90 -14.83
CA GLU A 87 -0.20 -2.21 -13.54
C GLU A 87 -0.04 -3.20 -12.38
N SER A 88 -0.73 -4.33 -12.45
CA SER A 88 -0.60 -5.39 -11.46
C SER A 88 0.83 -5.93 -11.41
N GLY A 89 1.48 -6.08 -12.57
CA GLY A 89 2.89 -6.45 -12.70
C GLY A 89 3.83 -5.45 -12.02
N PHE A 90 3.65 -4.15 -12.27
CA PHE A 90 4.42 -3.09 -11.62
C PHE A 90 4.23 -3.10 -10.09
N LYS A 91 2.98 -3.13 -9.62
CA LYS A 91 2.65 -3.12 -8.18
C LYS A 91 3.28 -4.30 -7.44
N LEU A 92 3.27 -5.48 -8.08
CA LEU A 92 3.87 -6.70 -7.53
C LEU A 92 5.40 -6.60 -7.48
N ALA A 93 6.03 -6.21 -8.60
CA ALA A 93 7.48 -6.05 -8.70
C ALA A 93 8.00 -5.03 -7.67
N LEU A 94 7.40 -3.85 -7.64
CA LEU A 94 7.79 -2.77 -6.72
C LEU A 94 7.71 -3.23 -5.26
N THR A 95 6.60 -3.88 -4.88
CA THR A 95 6.41 -4.35 -3.50
C THR A 95 7.45 -5.39 -3.11
N ARG A 96 7.75 -6.34 -3.99
CA ARG A 96 8.75 -7.39 -3.75
C ARG A 96 10.14 -6.79 -3.62
N ILE A 97 10.56 -5.98 -4.59
CA ILE A 97 11.90 -5.40 -4.61
C ILE A 97 12.16 -4.53 -3.39
N MET A 98 11.20 -3.69 -3.01
CA MET A 98 11.37 -2.83 -1.83
C MET A 98 11.48 -3.64 -0.54
N ASN A 99 10.77 -4.74 -0.39
CA ASN A 99 10.94 -5.64 0.75
C ASN A 99 12.31 -6.34 0.76
N ASP A 100 12.76 -6.83 -0.40
CA ASP A 100 14.07 -7.49 -0.54
C ASP A 100 15.21 -6.51 -0.20
N TYR A 101 15.11 -5.27 -0.70
CA TYR A 101 16.07 -4.21 -0.37
C TYR A 101 16.01 -3.75 1.08
N ALA A 102 14.83 -3.69 1.67
CA ALA A 102 14.67 -3.36 3.09
C ALA A 102 15.39 -4.37 3.98
N ARG A 103 15.39 -5.65 3.61
CA ARG A 103 16.17 -6.69 4.29
C ARG A 103 17.66 -6.58 3.99
N LYS A 104 18.05 -6.40 2.74
CA LYS A 104 19.44 -6.22 2.29
C LYS A 104 20.14 -5.06 3.02
N LEU A 105 19.43 -3.94 3.22
CA LEU A 105 19.95 -2.76 3.92
C LEU A 105 19.64 -2.72 5.42
N ASN A 106 19.15 -3.85 6.00
CA ASN A 106 18.82 -3.99 7.42
C ASN A 106 17.78 -2.98 7.95
N VAL A 107 16.93 -2.41 7.07
CA VAL A 107 15.77 -1.58 7.46
C VAL A 107 14.68 -2.46 8.08
N LEU A 108 14.51 -3.68 7.56
CA LEU A 108 13.70 -4.75 8.14
C LEU A 108 14.62 -5.86 8.66
N LYS A 109 14.41 -6.28 9.91
CA LYS A 109 15.06 -7.46 10.51
C LYS A 109 14.36 -8.74 10.06
N GLU A 110 14.99 -9.90 10.20
CA GLU A 110 14.40 -11.19 9.80
C GLU A 110 13.03 -11.47 10.42
N LYS A 111 12.80 -11.04 11.66
CA LYS A 111 11.54 -11.22 12.39
C LYS A 111 10.48 -10.16 12.08
N ASP A 112 10.83 -9.10 11.37
CA ASP A 112 9.90 -8.01 11.06
C ASP A 112 8.95 -8.44 9.94
N GLN A 113 7.70 -7.96 10.02
CA GLN A 113 6.73 -8.15 8.95
C GLN A 113 7.14 -7.32 7.71
N ASN A 114 6.89 -7.88 6.54
CA ASN A 114 7.09 -7.17 5.29
C ASN A 114 6.19 -5.93 5.20
N PHE A 115 6.67 -4.92 4.50
CA PHE A 115 5.83 -3.80 4.07
C PHE A 115 4.69 -4.31 3.18
N THR A 116 3.50 -3.78 3.38
CA THR A 116 2.37 -4.08 2.49
C THR A 116 2.51 -3.32 1.17
N GLY A 117 1.79 -3.78 0.16
CA GLY A 117 1.75 -3.06 -1.12
C GLY A 117 1.29 -1.60 -0.97
N ASP A 118 0.41 -1.32 -0.03
CA ASP A 118 -0.06 0.05 0.22
C ASP A 118 1.03 0.90 0.89
N ASP A 119 1.80 0.35 1.84
CA ASP A 119 2.95 1.05 2.43
C ASP A 119 3.98 1.43 1.35
N VAL A 120 4.27 0.49 0.45
CA VAL A 120 5.26 0.69 -0.63
C VAL A 120 4.80 1.69 -1.68
N ARG A 121 3.50 1.76 -1.94
CA ARG A 121 2.95 2.66 -2.96
C ARG A 121 2.52 4.01 -2.43
N GLU A 122 2.52 4.25 -1.11
CA GLU A 122 2.18 5.56 -0.54
C GLU A 122 3.08 6.65 -1.12
N GLY A 123 2.48 7.64 -1.76
CA GLY A 123 3.18 8.76 -2.39
C GLY A 123 3.81 8.47 -3.76
N VAL A 124 3.69 7.26 -4.29
CA VAL A 124 4.19 6.94 -5.64
C VAL A 124 3.41 7.69 -6.69
N CYS A 125 4.13 8.37 -7.58
CA CYS A 125 3.60 8.90 -8.82
C CYS A 125 4.33 8.20 -9.98
N ALA A 126 3.58 7.46 -10.81
CA ALA A 126 4.14 6.60 -11.86
C ALA A 126 3.40 6.74 -13.18
N ILE A 127 4.17 6.66 -14.26
CA ILE A 127 3.66 6.54 -15.63
C ILE A 127 4.25 5.25 -16.23
N LEU A 128 3.37 4.35 -16.63
CA LEU A 128 3.72 3.09 -17.26
C LEU A 128 3.18 3.05 -18.69
N HIS A 129 4.05 2.85 -19.64
CA HIS A 129 3.69 2.67 -21.04
C HIS A 129 4.19 1.32 -21.54
N ILE A 130 3.31 0.54 -22.15
CA ILE A 130 3.69 -0.70 -22.81
C ILE A 130 3.24 -0.67 -24.27
N LYS A 131 4.12 -1.21 -25.15
CA LYS A 131 3.81 -1.47 -26.56
C LYS A 131 3.83 -2.95 -26.76
N MET A 132 2.72 -3.49 -27.26
CA MET A 132 2.56 -4.92 -27.44
C MET A 132 1.68 -5.22 -28.66
N SER A 133 1.89 -6.38 -29.26
CA SER A 133 1.00 -6.90 -30.28
C SER A 133 -0.24 -7.52 -29.63
N ASN A 134 -1.38 -7.42 -30.28
CA ASN A 134 -2.62 -8.10 -29.91
C ASN A 134 -3.05 -7.90 -28.42
N PRO A 135 -3.16 -6.66 -27.92
CA PRO A 135 -3.65 -6.42 -26.57
C PRO A 135 -5.12 -6.83 -26.44
N VAL A 136 -5.43 -7.58 -25.39
CA VAL A 136 -6.79 -7.93 -25.02
C VAL A 136 -7.25 -6.98 -23.92
N PHE A 137 -8.33 -6.23 -24.20
CA PHE A 137 -8.92 -5.31 -23.23
C PHE A 137 -10.23 -5.86 -22.68
N GLU A 138 -10.55 -5.50 -21.46
CA GLU A 138 -11.87 -5.69 -20.89
C GLU A 138 -12.78 -4.54 -21.36
N GLY A 139 -13.80 -4.89 -22.13
CA GLY A 139 -14.80 -3.95 -22.66
C GLY A 139 -14.35 -3.11 -23.87
N GLN A 140 -15.33 -2.47 -24.52
CA GLN A 140 -15.12 -1.70 -25.74
C GLN A 140 -14.36 -0.37 -25.52
N THR A 141 -14.41 0.17 -24.32
CA THR A 141 -13.72 1.43 -23.96
C THR A 141 -12.21 1.27 -23.84
N LYS A 142 -11.71 0.04 -23.84
CA LYS A 142 -10.28 -0.30 -23.68
C LYS A 142 -9.66 0.29 -22.38
N GLY A 143 -10.49 0.54 -21.37
CA GLY A 143 -10.07 1.13 -20.10
C GLY A 143 -9.19 0.23 -19.26
N LYS A 144 -9.28 -1.11 -19.44
CA LYS A 144 -8.54 -2.09 -18.65
C LYS A 144 -7.89 -3.16 -19.53
N LEU A 145 -6.58 -3.40 -19.32
CA LEU A 145 -5.86 -4.46 -20.01
C LEU A 145 -6.07 -5.81 -19.31
N GLY A 146 -6.58 -6.80 -20.05
CA GLY A 146 -6.82 -8.17 -19.59
C GLY A 146 -5.72 -9.16 -19.95
N SER A 147 -4.75 -8.80 -20.79
CA SER A 147 -3.67 -9.68 -21.23
C SER A 147 -2.77 -10.11 -20.07
N LYS A 148 -2.91 -11.35 -19.58
CA LYS A 148 -2.21 -11.86 -18.38
C LYS A 148 -0.70 -11.85 -18.52
N TYR A 149 -0.15 -12.12 -19.70
CA TYR A 149 1.28 -12.11 -19.96
C TYR A 149 1.92 -10.72 -19.78
N ALA A 150 1.14 -9.63 -19.89
CA ALA A 150 1.64 -8.29 -19.61
C ALA A 150 2.05 -8.11 -18.13
N ARG A 151 1.42 -8.83 -17.20
CA ARG A 151 1.82 -8.83 -15.79
C ARG A 151 3.23 -9.40 -15.60
N GLU A 152 3.47 -10.54 -16.22
CA GLU A 152 4.76 -11.23 -16.14
C GLU A 152 5.87 -10.40 -16.79
N ALA A 153 5.63 -9.91 -18.01
CA ALA A 153 6.55 -9.07 -18.74
C ALA A 153 6.98 -7.82 -17.95
N VAL A 154 6.01 -7.07 -17.44
CA VAL A 154 6.27 -5.88 -16.65
C VAL A 154 7.00 -6.23 -15.35
N ASN A 155 6.56 -7.29 -14.65
CA ASN A 155 7.21 -7.74 -13.41
C ASN A 155 8.68 -8.12 -13.66
N GLN A 156 9.00 -8.84 -14.72
CA GLN A 156 10.37 -9.28 -15.02
C GLN A 156 11.27 -8.10 -15.37
N VAL A 157 10.86 -7.25 -16.31
CA VAL A 157 11.65 -6.09 -16.73
C VAL A 157 11.91 -5.14 -15.57
N ILE A 158 10.90 -4.88 -14.75
CA ILE A 158 11.07 -4.00 -13.59
C ILE A 158 11.96 -4.63 -12.53
N ASN A 159 11.83 -5.93 -12.26
CA ASN A 159 12.73 -6.60 -11.33
C ASN A 159 14.20 -6.44 -11.74
N GLU A 160 14.50 -6.67 -13.00
CA GLU A 160 15.86 -6.54 -13.53
C GLU A 160 16.37 -5.09 -13.42
N LYS A 161 15.64 -4.16 -14.02
CA LYS A 161 16.10 -2.76 -14.14
C LYS A 161 16.10 -2.00 -12.82
N LEU A 162 15.07 -2.19 -11.99
CA LEU A 162 14.99 -1.51 -10.69
C LEU A 162 16.01 -2.05 -9.69
N THR A 163 16.29 -3.35 -9.72
CA THR A 163 17.35 -3.94 -8.90
C THR A 163 18.73 -3.33 -9.26
N LEU A 164 19.06 -3.25 -10.53
CA LEU A 164 20.30 -2.63 -11.01
C LEU A 164 20.38 -1.14 -10.60
N TYR A 165 19.26 -0.41 -10.71
CA TYR A 165 19.19 0.98 -10.30
C TYR A 165 19.47 1.13 -8.80
N LEU A 166 18.78 0.37 -7.95
CA LEU A 166 18.92 0.47 -6.49
C LEU A 166 20.31 0.03 -6.00
N ASP A 167 20.95 -0.94 -6.69
CA ASP A 167 22.32 -1.36 -6.39
C ASP A 167 23.33 -0.24 -6.66
N SER A 168 23.13 0.53 -7.71
CA SER A 168 24.01 1.65 -8.07
C SER A 168 23.70 2.95 -7.29
N HIS A 169 22.50 3.07 -6.72
CA HIS A 169 22.01 4.29 -6.05
C HIS A 169 21.58 4.02 -4.60
N GLN A 170 22.47 3.44 -3.81
CA GLN A 170 22.15 2.98 -2.44
C GLN A 170 21.64 4.08 -1.50
N LYS A 171 22.13 5.33 -1.65
CA LYS A 171 21.67 6.48 -0.84
C LYS A 171 20.19 6.78 -1.10
N GLU A 172 19.79 6.76 -2.37
CA GLU A 172 18.43 6.99 -2.82
C GLU A 172 17.52 5.83 -2.39
N ALA A 173 18.00 4.59 -2.56
CA ALA A 173 17.30 3.41 -2.08
C ALA A 173 16.98 3.50 -0.59
N LYS A 174 17.96 3.94 0.22
CA LYS A 174 17.76 4.11 1.67
C LYS A 174 16.71 5.18 1.98
N SER A 175 16.76 6.34 1.32
CA SER A 175 15.78 7.41 1.50
C SER A 175 14.36 6.96 1.14
N ILE A 176 14.20 6.21 0.05
CA ILE A 176 12.91 5.63 -0.35
C ILE A 176 12.42 4.63 0.72
N LEU A 177 13.28 3.76 1.22
CA LEU A 177 12.91 2.79 2.24
C LEU A 177 12.54 3.43 3.58
N GLU A 178 13.19 4.53 3.97
CA GLU A 178 12.83 5.32 5.14
C GLU A 178 11.41 5.88 5.02
N ARG A 179 11.04 6.38 3.84
CA ARG A 179 9.67 6.83 3.55
C ARG A 179 8.65 5.69 3.65
N ILE A 180 8.95 4.52 3.07
CA ILE A 180 8.09 3.34 3.14
C ILE A 180 7.92 2.87 4.59
N GLN A 181 9.00 2.89 5.38
CA GLN A 181 8.95 2.54 6.80
C GLN A 181 8.07 3.51 7.59
N GLU A 182 8.10 4.80 7.26
CA GLU A 182 7.23 5.80 7.87
C GLU A 182 5.76 5.54 7.57
N ALA A 183 5.42 5.24 6.30
CA ALA A 183 4.07 4.85 5.89
C ALA A 183 3.58 3.61 6.65
N SER A 184 4.41 2.59 6.77
CA SER A 184 4.11 1.38 7.54
C SER A 184 3.87 1.67 9.01
N LYS A 185 4.69 2.53 9.65
CA LYS A 185 4.49 2.97 11.04
C LYS A 185 3.16 3.68 11.23
N LYS A 186 2.80 4.61 10.32
CA LYS A 186 1.51 5.33 10.33
C LYS A 186 0.34 4.35 10.26
N ARG A 187 0.37 3.41 9.32
CA ARG A 187 -0.65 2.37 9.15
C ARG A 187 -0.81 1.50 10.40
N LEU A 188 0.29 1.03 10.97
CA LEU A 188 0.26 0.20 12.19
C LEU A 188 -0.27 0.97 13.40
N ALA A 189 0.10 2.24 13.55
CA ALA A 189 -0.43 3.11 14.60
C ALA A 189 -1.93 3.32 14.45
N ALA A 190 -2.41 3.62 13.23
CA ALA A 190 -3.83 3.77 12.93
C ALA A 190 -4.62 2.47 13.20
N LYS A 191 -4.05 1.30 12.85
CA LYS A 191 -4.66 0.00 13.15
C LYS A 191 -4.80 -0.22 14.65
N LYS A 192 -3.74 0.02 15.43
CA LYS A 192 -3.77 -0.08 16.91
C LYS A 192 -4.82 0.84 17.52
N ALA A 193 -4.91 2.09 17.03
CA ALA A 193 -5.91 3.05 17.51
C ALA A 193 -7.34 2.56 17.24
N ARG A 194 -7.62 2.06 16.03
CA ARG A 194 -8.95 1.49 15.67
C ARG A 194 -9.30 0.26 16.50
N GLU A 195 -8.35 -0.63 16.77
CA GLU A 195 -8.55 -1.80 17.61
C GLU A 195 -8.87 -1.42 19.06
N SER A 196 -8.21 -0.39 19.59
CA SER A 196 -8.49 0.12 20.95
C SER A 196 -9.88 0.74 21.08
N VAL A 197 -10.34 1.46 20.05
CA VAL A 197 -11.70 2.00 19.99
C VAL A 197 -12.74 0.90 19.87
N LYS A 198 -12.52 -0.10 18.98
CA LYS A 198 -13.43 -1.26 18.87
C LYS A 198 -13.58 -2.01 20.18
N ARG A 199 -12.49 -2.20 20.94
CA ARG A 199 -12.58 -2.83 22.26
C ARG A 199 -13.47 -2.03 23.21
N LYS A 200 -13.30 -0.71 23.27
CA LYS A 200 -14.17 0.14 24.10
C LYS A 200 -15.65 0.02 23.68
N SER A 201 -15.94 0.11 22.36
CA SER A 201 -17.32 0.05 21.87
C SER A 201 -17.97 -1.34 21.99
N VAL A 202 -17.23 -2.43 21.88
CA VAL A 202 -17.76 -3.80 22.10
C VAL A 202 -18.08 -4.03 23.56
N PHE A 203 -17.32 -3.45 24.49
CA PHE A 203 -17.64 -3.50 25.91
C PHE A 203 -18.77 -2.53 26.32
N GLU A 204 -18.98 -1.44 25.58
CA GLU A 204 -20.10 -0.52 25.78
C GLU A 204 -21.41 -1.00 25.17
N SER A 205 -21.34 -1.77 24.06
CA SER A 205 -22.54 -2.24 23.33
C SER A 205 -22.97 -3.66 23.65
N SER A 206 -22.11 -4.49 24.24
CA SER A 206 -22.54 -5.78 24.79
C SER A 206 -23.17 -5.57 26.16
N THR A 207 -24.28 -6.23 26.41
CA THR A 207 -25.05 -6.28 27.66
C THR A 207 -24.29 -6.79 28.92
N LEU A 208 -23.00 -7.04 28.79
CA LEU A 208 -22.08 -7.12 29.91
C LEU A 208 -21.75 -5.70 30.35
N PRO A 209 -22.35 -5.24 31.43
CA PRO A 209 -22.41 -3.83 31.80
C PRO A 209 -21.02 -3.26 32.03
N GLY A 210 -20.85 -1.95 31.96
CA GLY A 210 -19.63 -1.17 32.29
C GLY A 210 -19.02 -1.46 33.68
N LYS A 211 -19.28 -2.63 34.23
CA LYS A 211 -18.78 -3.22 35.48
C LYS A 211 -17.57 -4.10 35.30
N LEU A 212 -17.30 -4.64 34.09
CA LEU A 212 -16.10 -5.42 33.85
C LEU A 212 -14.86 -4.52 33.94
N ALA A 213 -13.99 -4.81 34.89
CA ALA A 213 -12.66 -4.20 34.92
C ALA A 213 -11.68 -5.14 34.22
N ASP A 214 -11.42 -4.89 32.94
CA ASP A 214 -10.57 -5.71 32.08
C ASP A 214 -9.07 -5.63 32.45
N CYS A 215 -8.27 -6.62 32.05
CA CYS A 215 -6.82 -6.64 32.20
C CYS A 215 -6.14 -6.09 30.92
N ILE A 216 -4.85 -5.74 31.06
CA ILE A 216 -4.02 -5.20 29.97
C ILE A 216 -3.56 -6.30 29.01
N SER A 217 -3.29 -7.50 29.54
CA SER A 217 -2.81 -8.65 28.77
C SER A 217 -3.82 -9.05 27.68
N LYS A 218 -3.28 -9.41 26.53
CA LYS A 218 -4.04 -9.96 25.39
C LYS A 218 -3.86 -11.47 25.26
N ASP A 219 -2.99 -12.04 26.06
CA ASP A 219 -2.72 -13.48 26.05
C ASP A 219 -3.73 -14.18 26.96
N LEU A 220 -4.67 -14.88 26.31
CA LEU A 220 -5.71 -15.64 27.00
C LEU A 220 -5.17 -16.75 27.92
N ARG A 221 -3.95 -17.23 27.68
CA ARG A 221 -3.32 -18.28 28.49
C ARG A 221 -2.83 -17.77 29.82
N ASN A 222 -2.51 -16.46 29.88
CA ASN A 222 -1.96 -15.80 31.05
C ASN A 222 -2.94 -14.78 31.64
N SER A 223 -4.22 -14.81 31.28
CA SER A 223 -5.24 -13.91 31.78
C SER A 223 -6.24 -14.65 32.65
N GLU A 224 -6.60 -14.04 33.77
CA GLU A 224 -7.53 -14.56 34.75
C GLU A 224 -8.74 -13.64 34.88
N ILE A 225 -9.93 -14.20 35.08
CA ILE A 225 -11.15 -13.44 35.40
C ILE A 225 -11.69 -13.85 36.76
N PHE A 226 -11.89 -12.88 37.64
CA PHE A 226 -12.52 -13.05 38.93
C PHE A 226 -13.96 -12.57 38.87
N ILE A 227 -14.90 -13.48 39.12
CA ILE A 227 -16.32 -13.17 39.21
C ILE A 227 -16.66 -12.95 40.70
N VAL A 228 -17.16 -11.78 41.03
CA VAL A 228 -17.44 -11.39 42.42
C VAL A 228 -18.92 -10.97 42.60
N GLU A 229 -19.47 -11.21 43.76
CA GLU A 229 -20.84 -10.84 44.07
C GLU A 229 -20.94 -9.34 44.44
N GLY A 230 -21.67 -8.61 43.65
CA GLY A 230 -22.04 -7.22 43.91
C GLY A 230 -20.94 -6.18 43.70
N ASP A 231 -21.34 -4.93 43.70
CA ASP A 231 -20.49 -3.78 43.39
C ASP A 231 -19.47 -3.48 44.50
N SER A 232 -19.80 -3.79 45.78
CA SER A 232 -18.90 -3.55 46.91
C SER A 232 -17.70 -4.50 46.90
N ALA A 233 -17.92 -5.81 46.69
CA ALA A 233 -16.85 -6.78 46.53
C ALA A 233 -16.05 -6.49 45.24
N GLY A 234 -16.72 -6.10 44.16
CA GLY A 234 -16.09 -5.68 42.92
C GLY A 234 -15.16 -4.48 43.06
N GLY A 235 -15.52 -3.52 43.91
CA GLY A 235 -14.69 -2.35 44.22
C GLY A 235 -13.36 -2.73 44.88
N ASN A 236 -13.42 -3.54 45.93
CA ASN A 236 -12.26 -4.02 46.68
C ASN A 236 -11.36 -4.92 45.79
N ALA A 237 -11.98 -5.84 45.04
CA ALA A 237 -11.23 -6.71 44.11
C ALA A 237 -10.52 -5.91 42.99
N LYS A 238 -11.15 -4.83 42.49
CA LYS A 238 -10.52 -3.93 41.49
C LYS A 238 -9.29 -3.22 42.03
N GLN A 239 -9.23 -2.90 43.30
CA GLN A 239 -8.09 -2.24 43.91
C GLN A 239 -6.94 -3.24 44.18
N ALA A 240 -7.24 -4.48 44.56
CA ALA A 240 -6.28 -5.49 44.94
C ALA A 240 -5.69 -6.29 43.75
N ARG A 241 -6.32 -6.26 42.57
CA ARG A 241 -5.92 -7.08 41.43
C ARG A 241 -4.61 -6.65 40.77
N ASP A 242 -3.91 -7.56 40.15
CA ASP A 242 -2.90 -7.23 39.15
C ASP A 242 -3.57 -6.85 37.81
N ARG A 243 -3.48 -5.56 37.47
CA ARG A 243 -4.08 -5.02 36.22
C ARG A 243 -3.49 -5.60 34.95
N ASN A 244 -2.30 -6.19 35.02
CA ASN A 244 -1.64 -6.72 33.83
C ASN A 244 -2.35 -7.96 33.29
N PHE A 245 -2.86 -8.85 34.15
CA PHE A 245 -3.44 -10.12 33.72
C PHE A 245 -4.74 -10.51 34.45
N GLN A 246 -5.19 -9.76 35.47
CA GLN A 246 -6.41 -10.06 36.21
C GLN A 246 -7.56 -9.11 35.84
N ALA A 247 -8.69 -9.68 35.43
CA ALA A 247 -9.95 -8.98 35.17
C ALA A 247 -10.97 -9.26 36.28
N ILE A 248 -11.82 -8.27 36.64
CA ILE A 248 -12.87 -8.41 37.67
C ILE A 248 -14.23 -8.17 37.03
N LEU A 249 -15.16 -9.10 37.21
CA LEU A 249 -16.55 -9.00 36.79
C LEU A 249 -17.49 -9.08 38.01
N PRO A 250 -18.03 -7.96 38.52
CA PRO A 250 -19.05 -8.01 39.54
C PRO A 250 -20.40 -8.39 38.93
N LEU A 251 -21.05 -9.44 39.48
CA LEU A 251 -22.40 -9.84 39.12
C LEU A 251 -23.39 -9.31 40.12
N ARG A 252 -24.56 -8.85 39.65
CA ARG A 252 -25.68 -8.43 40.51
C ARG A 252 -26.57 -9.64 40.78
N GLY A 253 -26.84 -9.89 42.06
CA GLY A 253 -27.81 -10.88 42.50
C GLY A 253 -27.21 -12.25 42.77
N LYS A 254 -28.06 -13.13 43.30
CA LYS A 254 -27.70 -14.51 43.64
C LYS A 254 -27.48 -15.31 42.35
N ILE A 255 -26.34 -15.94 42.23
CA ILE A 255 -26.04 -16.81 41.08
C ILE A 255 -26.97 -18.02 41.17
N ILE A 256 -27.81 -18.20 40.16
CA ILE A 256 -28.73 -19.32 40.06
C ILE A 256 -27.96 -20.46 39.33
N ASN A 257 -27.92 -21.65 39.95
CA ASN A 257 -27.38 -22.82 39.27
C ASN A 257 -28.37 -23.28 38.20
N ALA A 258 -28.01 -23.16 36.94
CA ALA A 258 -28.84 -23.50 35.80
C ALA A 258 -28.84 -25.01 35.44
N GLU A 259 -28.04 -25.82 36.14
CA GLU A 259 -27.97 -27.30 35.92
C GLU A 259 -28.86 -28.10 36.88
N LYS A 260 -29.94 -27.49 37.40
CA LYS A 260 -30.94 -28.24 38.17
C LYS A 260 -32.20 -28.39 37.39
#